data_c2bd2a2028f14508ecd0eedc6367f73b
#
_entry.id   c2bd2a2028f14508ecd0eedc6367f73b
#
_cell.length_a   1.000
_cell.length_b   1.000
_cell.length_c   1.000
_cell.angle_alpha   90.00
_cell.angle_beta   90.00
_cell.angle_gamma   90.00
#
_symmetry.space_group_name_H-M   'P 1'
#
loop_
_entity.id
_entity.type
_entity.pdbx_description
1 polymer ?
#
loop_
_entity_poly.entity_id
_entity_poly.type
_entity_poly.pdbx_seq_one_letter_code
_entity_poly.pdbx_strand_id
1 'polypeptide(L)'
;MNEQYVDHRAGGTPIGIEIDTMFAKMEATFQLIGWNLQVATLVNSWIAEQNVFWIYGLLRDRMTAEAMRVTAKMRGRLGLADPQNWNRGAAQHFNYAIKGIIAYQLTVENSPIYDWDFFSNRFVVGQFDRNADVNRILNVPTPTATPVVPPPPAVVTA
;
A
#
# COMPACT_ATOMS: atom_id res chain seq x y z
N MET A 1 -4.76 -3.31 -5.30
CA MET A 1 -4.93 -4.71 -4.87
C MET A 1 -5.47 -5.49 -6.04
N ASN A 2 -4.87 -6.62 -6.37
CA ASN A 2 -5.38 -7.53 -7.38
C ASN A 2 -5.93 -8.76 -6.68
N GLU A 3 -7.19 -9.05 -6.93
CA GLU A 3 -7.85 -10.28 -6.46
C GLU A 3 -7.42 -11.45 -7.34
N GLN A 4 -7.24 -12.61 -6.73
CA GLN A 4 -6.94 -13.86 -7.44
C GLN A 4 -8.18 -14.73 -7.42
N TYR A 5 -8.60 -15.16 -8.60
CA TYR A 5 -9.76 -16.02 -8.80
C TYR A 5 -9.33 -17.41 -9.24
N VAL A 6 -10.03 -18.42 -8.79
CA VAL A 6 -9.87 -19.80 -9.25
C VAL A 6 -11.21 -20.29 -9.79
N ASP A 7 -11.19 -20.81 -11.01
CA ASP A 7 -12.34 -21.45 -11.60
C ASP A 7 -12.73 -22.71 -10.82
N HIS A 8 -13.91 -22.71 -10.26
CA HIS A 8 -14.48 -23.89 -9.62
C HIS A 8 -15.67 -24.43 -10.44
N ARG A 9 -15.57 -25.71 -10.83
CA ARG A 9 -16.69 -26.44 -11.46
C ARG A 9 -17.13 -27.54 -10.54
N ALA A 10 -18.33 -27.41 -10.01
CA ALA A 10 -18.97 -28.54 -9.32
C ALA A 10 -19.34 -29.61 -10.35
N GLY A 11 -19.03 -30.88 -10.03
CA GLY A 11 -19.35 -32.00 -10.93
C GLY A 11 -20.83 -32.01 -11.33
N GLY A 12 -21.11 -31.99 -12.63
CA GLY A 12 -22.47 -32.01 -13.17
C GLY A 12 -23.11 -30.66 -13.48
N THR A 13 -22.44 -29.52 -13.24
CA THR A 13 -22.93 -28.21 -13.65
C THR A 13 -22.27 -27.74 -14.94
N PRO A 14 -23.04 -27.21 -15.93
CA PRO A 14 -22.47 -26.69 -17.16
C PRO A 14 -21.78 -25.33 -17.00
N ILE A 15 -21.95 -24.67 -15.84
CA ILE A 15 -21.45 -23.33 -15.57
C ILE A 15 -20.39 -23.43 -14.48
N GLY A 16 -19.19 -22.92 -14.77
CA GLY A 16 -18.14 -22.66 -13.77
C GLY A 16 -18.41 -21.33 -13.07
N ILE A 17 -18.04 -21.24 -11.81
CA ILE A 17 -18.01 -20.00 -11.05
C ILE A 17 -16.57 -19.67 -10.67
N GLU A 18 -16.21 -18.40 -10.74
CA GLU A 18 -14.95 -17.91 -10.22
C GLU A 18 -15.07 -17.71 -8.71
N ILE A 19 -14.21 -18.35 -7.94
CA ILE A 19 -14.14 -18.18 -6.49
C ILE A 19 -12.94 -17.32 -6.19
N ASP A 20 -13.18 -16.21 -5.48
CA ASP A 20 -12.13 -15.37 -4.92
C ASP A 20 -11.39 -16.17 -3.83
N THR A 21 -10.09 -16.40 -4.06
CA THR A 21 -9.27 -17.21 -3.15
C THR A 21 -8.35 -16.38 -2.29
N MET A 22 -7.74 -15.33 -2.82
CA MET A 22 -6.76 -14.50 -2.11
C MET A 22 -6.48 -13.18 -2.85
N PHE A 23 -5.95 -12.21 -2.11
CA PHE A 23 -5.32 -11.04 -2.71
C PHE A 23 -3.88 -11.36 -3.12
N ALA A 24 -3.47 -10.87 -4.28
CA ALA A 24 -2.07 -10.88 -4.66
C ALA A 24 -1.23 -10.06 -3.66
N LYS A 25 0.02 -10.49 -3.45
CA LYS A 25 0.96 -9.71 -2.62
C LYS A 25 1.01 -8.26 -3.09
N MET A 26 0.97 -7.33 -2.13
CA MET A 26 1.12 -5.91 -2.44
C MET A 26 2.58 -5.56 -2.67
N GLU A 27 2.80 -4.76 -3.70
CA GLU A 27 4.08 -4.16 -4.02
C GLU A 27 3.82 -2.72 -4.49
N ALA A 28 4.67 -1.79 -4.08
CA ALA A 28 4.60 -0.41 -4.54
C ALA A 28 5.96 -0.03 -5.15
N THR A 29 5.93 0.53 -6.34
CA THR A 29 7.13 1.00 -7.05
C THR A 29 7.11 2.52 -7.13
N PHE A 30 8.29 3.12 -7.02
CA PHE A 30 8.47 4.55 -7.23
C PHE A 30 9.82 4.85 -7.86
N GLN A 31 9.95 6.01 -8.47
CA GLN A 31 11.16 6.45 -9.14
C GLN A 31 11.63 7.77 -8.54
N LEU A 32 12.93 7.88 -8.30
CA LEU A 32 13.58 9.12 -7.89
C LEU A 32 14.55 9.58 -8.97
N ILE A 33 14.66 10.89 -9.12
CA ILE A 33 15.67 11.52 -9.95
C ILE A 33 16.90 11.80 -9.08
N GLY A 34 18.04 11.29 -9.50
CA GLY A 34 19.30 11.40 -8.76
C GLY A 34 19.43 10.40 -7.60
N TRP A 35 20.63 10.29 -7.08
CA TRP A 35 20.98 9.41 -5.95
C TRP A 35 20.61 10.08 -4.63
N ASN A 36 19.78 9.40 -3.85
CA ASN A 36 19.46 9.83 -2.49
C ASN A 36 20.05 8.85 -1.47
N LEU A 37 21.06 9.30 -0.73
CA LEU A 37 21.77 8.49 0.25
C LEU A 37 20.84 7.98 1.37
N GLN A 38 19.90 8.80 1.83
CA GLN A 38 18.97 8.43 2.90
C GLN A 38 18.04 7.29 2.46
N VAL A 39 17.56 7.33 1.20
CA VAL A 39 16.76 6.25 0.64
C VAL A 39 17.60 5.00 0.40
N ALA A 40 18.83 5.16 -0.05
CA ALA A 40 19.75 4.05 -0.30
C ALA A 40 20.08 3.26 0.98
N THR A 41 20.18 3.92 2.14
CA THR A 41 20.42 3.24 3.42
C THR A 41 19.23 2.40 3.90
N LEU A 42 18.02 2.66 3.39
CA LEU A 42 16.83 1.86 3.71
C LEU A 42 16.74 0.56 2.89
N VAL A 43 17.54 0.45 1.81
CA VAL A 43 17.58 -0.75 0.98
C VAL A 43 18.30 -1.85 1.77
N ASN A 44 17.72 -3.04 1.80
CA ASN A 44 18.26 -4.21 2.51
C ASN A 44 18.46 -4.00 4.03
N SER A 45 17.71 -3.10 4.66
CA SER A 45 17.64 -3.07 6.11
C SER A 45 17.31 -4.46 6.67
N TRP A 46 17.74 -4.77 7.90
CA TRP A 46 17.60 -6.10 8.51
C TRP A 46 16.19 -6.68 8.33
N ILE A 47 16.11 -8.02 8.24
CA ILE A 47 14.85 -8.76 7.96
C ILE A 47 13.73 -8.40 8.95
N ALA A 48 14.07 -8.01 10.18
CA ALA A 48 13.11 -7.61 11.20
C ALA A 48 12.67 -6.14 11.11
N GLU A 49 13.40 -5.28 10.38
CA GLU A 49 13.07 -3.87 10.28
C GLU A 49 12.09 -3.61 9.16
N GLN A 50 10.96 -3.05 9.54
CA GLN A 50 9.96 -2.58 8.60
C GLN A 50 9.82 -1.08 8.72
N ASN A 51 9.95 -0.42 7.59
CA ASN A 51 9.83 1.03 7.50
C ASN A 51 8.40 1.45 7.19
N VAL A 52 8.02 2.62 7.66
CA VAL A 52 6.73 3.23 7.33
C VAL A 52 6.97 4.26 6.24
N PHE A 53 6.29 4.07 5.11
CA PHE A 53 6.34 4.97 3.97
C PHE A 53 5.05 5.78 3.89
N TRP A 54 5.19 7.08 3.73
CA TRP A 54 4.09 8.00 3.51
C TRP A 54 4.15 8.54 2.08
N ILE A 55 3.02 8.43 1.39
CA ILE A 55 2.87 8.95 0.03
C ILE A 55 1.74 9.96 0.05
N TYR A 56 2.03 11.14 -0.44
CA TYR A 56 1.06 12.23 -0.56
C TYR A 56 0.73 12.46 -2.02
N GLY A 57 -0.54 12.56 -2.31
CA GLY A 57 -1.06 12.81 -3.65
C GLY A 57 -2.16 13.86 -3.63
N LEU A 58 -2.43 14.39 -4.80
CA LEU A 58 -3.52 15.31 -5.07
C LEU A 58 -4.44 14.69 -6.12
N LEU A 59 -5.71 14.52 -5.77
CA LEU A 59 -6.77 14.26 -6.73
C LEU A 59 -7.50 15.55 -7.05
N ARG A 60 -7.80 15.77 -8.31
CA ARG A 60 -8.63 16.90 -8.74
C ARG A 60 -9.87 16.36 -9.43
N ASP A 61 -11.03 16.74 -8.93
CA ASP A 61 -12.29 16.47 -9.62
C ASP A 61 -12.33 17.26 -10.93
N ARG A 62 -12.68 16.58 -12.02
CA ARG A 62 -12.75 17.21 -13.33
C ARG A 62 -13.97 18.11 -13.51
N MET A 63 -15.03 17.86 -12.75
CA MET A 63 -16.28 18.63 -12.87
C MET A 63 -16.29 19.85 -11.97
N THR A 64 -15.84 19.70 -10.72
CA THR A 64 -15.87 20.77 -9.72
C THR A 64 -14.55 21.51 -9.61
N ALA A 65 -13.48 21.00 -10.22
CA ALA A 65 -12.08 21.47 -10.06
C ALA A 65 -11.58 21.44 -8.60
N GLU A 66 -12.33 20.81 -7.70
CA GLU A 66 -11.96 20.68 -6.30
C GLU A 66 -10.73 19.78 -6.14
N ALA A 67 -9.80 20.20 -5.30
CA ALA A 67 -8.56 19.48 -5.04
C ALA A 67 -8.67 18.73 -3.72
N MET A 68 -8.58 17.40 -3.77
CA MET A 68 -8.64 16.52 -2.61
C MET A 68 -7.27 15.94 -2.30
N ARG A 69 -6.87 16.00 -1.04
CA ARG A 69 -5.62 15.39 -0.57
C ARG A 69 -5.79 13.89 -0.42
N VAL A 70 -4.87 13.14 -1.02
CA VAL A 70 -4.74 11.69 -0.85
C VAL A 70 -3.49 11.39 -0.04
N THR A 71 -3.62 10.55 0.97
CA THR A 71 -2.49 10.07 1.77
C THR A 71 -2.52 8.55 1.79
N ALA A 72 -1.42 7.94 1.37
CA ALA A 72 -1.20 6.51 1.51
C ALA A 72 -0.09 6.25 2.53
N LYS A 73 -0.35 5.36 3.46
CA LYS A 73 0.62 4.87 4.46
C LYS A 73 0.83 3.39 4.23
N MET A 74 2.08 2.98 4.12
CA MET A 74 2.46 1.59 3.96
C MET A 74 3.53 1.22 4.96
N ARG A 75 3.44 0.01 5.49
CA ARG A 75 4.49 -0.60 6.30
C ARG A 75 5.07 -1.77 5.54
N GLY A 76 6.35 -1.67 5.19
CA GLY A 76 7.04 -2.66 4.37
C GLY A 76 8.54 -2.44 4.34
N ARG A 77 9.22 -3.08 3.40
CA ARG A 77 10.67 -2.99 3.22
C ARG A 77 11.01 -2.46 1.84
N LEU A 78 12.04 -1.64 1.78
CA LEU A 78 12.62 -1.26 0.50
C LEU A 78 13.50 -2.41 0.00
N GLY A 79 12.98 -3.17 -1.00
CA GLY A 79 13.57 -4.42 -1.44
C GLY A 79 14.36 -4.34 -2.73
N LEU A 80 14.24 -3.24 -3.47
CA LEU A 80 14.94 -3.05 -4.74
C LEU A 80 15.37 -1.60 -4.89
N ALA A 81 16.60 -1.41 -5.35
CA ALA A 81 17.09 -0.17 -5.91
C ALA A 81 17.79 -0.52 -7.21
N ASP A 82 17.19 -0.15 -8.33
CA ASP A 82 17.71 -0.44 -9.67
C ASP A 82 18.08 0.86 -10.37
N PRO A 83 19.39 1.14 -10.54
CA PRO A 83 19.84 2.28 -11.30
C PRO A 83 19.59 2.04 -12.79
N GLN A 84 18.91 2.98 -13.43
CA GLN A 84 18.79 2.95 -14.88
C GLN A 84 20.13 3.31 -15.56
N ASN A 85 20.22 3.04 -16.88
CA ASN A 85 21.43 3.27 -17.66
C ASN A 85 22.01 4.67 -17.49
N TRP A 86 23.31 4.71 -17.21
CA TRP A 86 24.05 5.97 -17.09
C TRP A 86 24.32 6.58 -18.46
N ASN A 87 23.59 7.63 -18.79
CA ASN A 87 23.81 8.42 -19.98
C ASN A 87 24.36 9.79 -19.60
N ARG A 88 25.50 10.17 -20.19
CA ARG A 88 26.10 11.48 -19.99
C ARG A 88 25.12 12.58 -20.46
N GLY A 89 24.75 13.50 -19.57
CA GLY A 89 23.86 14.63 -19.90
C GLY A 89 22.36 14.38 -19.72
N ALA A 90 21.95 13.17 -19.32
CA ALA A 90 20.56 12.86 -18.99
C ALA A 90 20.34 12.79 -17.47
N ALA A 91 19.14 13.14 -17.01
CA ALA A 91 18.75 12.94 -15.63
C ALA A 91 18.74 11.44 -15.31
N GLN A 92 19.45 11.05 -14.25
CA GLN A 92 19.53 9.68 -13.83
C GLN A 92 18.33 9.30 -12.97
N HIS A 93 17.67 8.23 -13.34
CA HIS A 93 16.52 7.70 -12.63
C HIS A 93 16.89 6.43 -11.86
N PHE A 94 16.38 6.32 -10.65
CA PHE A 94 16.51 5.12 -9.81
C PHE A 94 15.13 4.58 -9.49
N ASN A 95 14.90 3.32 -9.84
CA ASN A 95 13.67 2.62 -9.54
C ASN A 95 13.78 1.93 -8.19
N TYR A 96 12.79 2.14 -7.35
CA TYR A 96 12.69 1.51 -6.04
C TYR A 96 11.39 0.73 -5.94
N ALA A 97 11.43 -0.38 -5.18
CA ALA A 97 10.25 -1.19 -4.91
C ALA A 97 10.11 -1.45 -3.41
N ILE A 98 8.95 -1.12 -2.86
CA ILE A 98 8.56 -1.48 -1.50
C ILE A 98 7.91 -2.86 -1.59
N LYS A 99 8.50 -3.83 -0.89
CA LYS A 99 8.06 -5.23 -0.85
C LYS A 99 7.71 -5.66 0.57
N GLY A 100 7.02 -6.82 0.67
CA GLY A 100 6.61 -7.35 1.97
C GLY A 100 5.75 -6.36 2.75
N ILE A 101 4.82 -5.73 2.08
CA ILE A 101 3.88 -4.79 2.71
C ILE A 101 2.96 -5.59 3.61
N ILE A 102 2.93 -5.25 4.90
CA ILE A 102 2.11 -5.91 5.94
C ILE A 102 0.97 -5.02 6.45
N ALA A 103 1.02 -3.73 6.18
CA ALA A 103 -0.07 -2.82 6.47
C ALA A 103 -0.15 -1.75 5.40
N TYR A 104 -1.37 -1.41 5.01
CA TYR A 104 -1.66 -0.39 4.01
C TYR A 104 -2.90 0.40 4.41
N GLN A 105 -2.80 1.70 4.38
CA GLN A 105 -3.91 2.60 4.62
C GLN A 105 -3.95 3.67 3.54
N LEU A 106 -5.12 3.87 2.94
CA LEU A 106 -5.40 4.94 1.98
C LEU A 106 -6.48 5.84 2.55
N THR A 107 -6.19 7.12 2.61
CA THR A 107 -7.09 8.15 3.14
C THR A 107 -7.27 9.26 2.10
N VAL A 108 -8.49 9.66 1.87
CA VAL A 108 -8.86 10.80 1.04
C VAL A 108 -9.59 11.81 1.93
N GLU A 109 -9.10 13.05 1.98
CA GLU A 109 -9.70 14.14 2.81
C GLU A 109 -9.99 13.72 4.26
N ASN A 110 -9.10 12.99 4.90
CA ASN A 110 -9.24 12.40 6.24
C ASN A 110 -10.24 11.23 6.35
N SER A 111 -10.90 10.83 5.27
CA SER A 111 -11.77 9.66 5.25
C SER A 111 -10.98 8.42 4.84
N PRO A 112 -10.92 7.38 5.65
CA PRO A 112 -10.24 6.14 5.28
C PRO A 112 -11.02 5.43 4.16
N ILE A 113 -10.35 5.14 3.05
CA ILE A 113 -10.92 4.38 1.94
C ILE A 113 -10.56 2.91 2.06
N TYR A 114 -9.27 2.64 2.35
CA TYR A 114 -8.76 1.29 2.60
C TYR A 114 -7.94 1.30 3.87
N ASP A 115 -8.11 0.27 4.69
CA ASP A 115 -7.29 0.01 5.87
C ASP A 115 -7.10 -1.51 5.98
N TRP A 116 -5.89 -1.97 5.69
CA TRP A 116 -5.52 -3.36 5.70
C TRP A 116 -4.31 -3.60 6.59
N ASP A 117 -4.39 -4.61 7.44
CA ASP A 117 -3.30 -5.05 8.29
C ASP A 117 -3.27 -6.57 8.38
N PHE A 118 -2.11 -7.13 8.05
CA PHE A 118 -1.90 -8.58 7.98
C PHE A 118 -2.01 -9.26 9.35
N PHE A 119 -1.41 -8.67 10.38
CA PHE A 119 -1.35 -9.31 11.69
C PHE A 119 -2.66 -9.28 12.45
N SER A 120 -3.45 -8.26 12.26
CA SER A 120 -4.78 -8.15 12.86
C SER A 120 -5.88 -8.73 11.98
N ASN A 121 -5.52 -9.30 10.83
CA ASN A 121 -6.47 -9.78 9.82
C ASN A 121 -7.58 -8.75 9.52
N ARG A 122 -7.23 -7.48 9.50
CA ARG A 122 -8.15 -6.37 9.30
C ARG A 122 -8.18 -5.97 7.84
N PHE A 123 -9.38 -5.88 7.29
CA PHE A 123 -9.59 -5.41 5.93
C PHE A 123 -10.83 -4.52 5.83
N VAL A 124 -10.64 -3.24 6.04
CA VAL A 124 -11.70 -2.23 5.98
C VAL A 124 -11.71 -1.57 4.61
N VAL A 125 -12.89 -1.50 4.01
CA VAL A 125 -13.17 -0.77 2.78
C VAL A 125 -14.28 0.24 3.08
N GLY A 126 -13.93 1.52 3.04
CA GLY A 126 -14.81 2.59 3.50
C GLY A 126 -15.14 2.45 4.99
N GLN A 127 -16.36 2.06 5.30
CA GLN A 127 -16.82 1.87 6.69
C GLN A 127 -17.02 0.39 7.08
N PHE A 128 -16.78 -0.54 6.16
CA PHE A 128 -17.06 -1.95 6.37
C PHE A 128 -15.78 -2.76 6.51
N ASP A 129 -15.64 -3.45 7.65
CA ASP A 129 -14.59 -4.46 7.82
C ASP A 129 -15.07 -5.78 7.21
N ARG A 130 -14.46 -6.18 6.09
CA ARG A 130 -14.79 -7.43 5.37
C ARG A 130 -14.40 -8.68 6.16
N ASN A 131 -13.45 -8.57 7.08
CA ASN A 131 -12.99 -9.70 7.88
C ASN A 131 -13.61 -9.74 9.28
N ALA A 132 -14.57 -8.87 9.60
CA ALA A 132 -15.18 -8.78 10.93
C ALA A 132 -15.77 -10.11 11.41
N ASP A 133 -16.52 -10.80 10.56
CA ASP A 133 -17.13 -12.09 10.89
C ASP A 133 -16.08 -13.19 11.08
N VAL A 134 -15.07 -13.24 10.22
CA VAL A 134 -13.96 -14.19 10.32
C VAL A 134 -13.21 -13.97 11.64
N ASN A 135 -12.89 -12.71 11.95
CA ASN A 135 -12.19 -12.35 13.18
C ASN A 135 -13.01 -12.69 14.42
N ARG A 136 -14.31 -12.49 14.38
CA ARG A 136 -15.23 -12.87 15.47
C ARG A 136 -15.24 -14.39 15.70
N ILE A 137 -15.30 -15.17 14.62
CA ILE A 137 -15.34 -16.66 14.71
C ILE A 137 -14.00 -17.20 15.20
N LEU A 138 -12.88 -16.62 14.75
CA LEU A 138 -11.53 -17.06 15.10
C LEU A 138 -10.99 -16.43 16.39
N ASN A 139 -11.78 -15.62 17.10
CA ASN A 139 -11.35 -14.87 18.29
C ASN A 139 -10.07 -14.04 18.07
N VAL A 140 -9.89 -13.49 16.88
CA VAL A 140 -8.78 -12.58 16.60
C VAL A 140 -9.06 -11.25 17.29
N PRO A 141 -8.15 -10.75 18.15
CA PRO A 141 -8.37 -9.46 18.82
C PRO A 141 -8.42 -8.34 17.77
N THR A 142 -9.52 -7.61 17.77
CA THR A 142 -9.68 -6.44 16.87
C THR A 142 -8.91 -5.27 17.47
N PRO A 143 -7.83 -4.81 16.84
CA PRO A 143 -7.13 -3.62 17.34
C PRO A 143 -8.05 -2.40 17.21
N THR A 144 -8.15 -1.63 18.28
CA THR A 144 -8.83 -0.34 18.24
C THR A 144 -8.16 0.55 17.21
N ALA A 145 -8.90 1.04 16.24
CA ALA A 145 -8.38 1.94 15.21
C ALA A 145 -7.77 3.18 15.86
N THR A 146 -6.44 3.26 15.87
CA THR A 146 -5.77 4.49 16.27
C THR A 146 -5.86 5.47 15.11
N PRO A 147 -6.46 6.66 15.28
CA PRO A 147 -6.49 7.65 14.21
C PRO A 147 -5.06 8.03 13.84
N VAL A 148 -4.72 7.81 12.57
CA VAL A 148 -3.39 8.11 12.06
C VAL A 148 -3.34 9.58 11.70
N VAL A 149 -2.73 10.37 12.56
CA VAL A 149 -2.38 11.75 12.24
C VAL A 149 -1.09 11.70 11.40
N PRO A 150 -1.12 12.11 10.12
CA PRO A 150 0.09 12.19 9.32
C PRO A 150 1.06 13.19 9.95
N PRO A 151 2.37 12.92 9.94
CA PRO A 151 3.34 13.90 10.39
C PRO A 151 3.20 15.18 9.54
N PRO A 152 3.40 16.36 10.14
CA PRO A 152 3.39 17.60 9.37
C PRO A 152 4.45 17.53 8.25
N PRO A 153 4.17 18.09 7.07
CA PRO A 153 5.14 18.12 6.00
C PRO A 153 6.43 18.78 6.50
N ALA A 154 7.56 18.16 6.20
CA ALA A 154 8.87 18.73 6.55
C ALA A 154 8.96 20.13 5.91
N VAL A 155 9.12 21.14 6.74
CA VAL A 155 9.37 22.52 6.26
C VAL A 155 10.77 22.49 5.67
N VAL A 156 10.86 22.50 4.36
CA VAL A 156 12.12 22.75 3.66
C VAL A 156 12.37 24.25 3.82
N THR A 157 13.20 24.62 4.79
CA THR A 157 13.78 25.97 4.84
C THR A 157 14.74 26.11 3.69
N ALA A 158 14.42 27.05 2.79
CA ALA A 158 15.26 27.45 1.67
C ALA A 158 16.52 28.17 2.15
#